data_205966029735d1b240aa84c41bc81828
#
_entry.id   205966029735d1b240aa84c41bc81828
#
_cell.length_a   1.000
_cell.length_b   1.000
_cell.length_c   1.000
_cell.angle_alpha   90.00
_cell.angle_beta   90.00
_cell.angle_gamma   90.00
#
_symmetry.space_group_name_H-M   'P 1'
#
loop_
_entity.id
_entity.type
_entity.pdbx_description
1 polymer ?
#
loop_
_entity_poly.entity_id
_entity_poly.type
_entity_poly.pdbx_seq_one_letter_code
_entity_poly.pdbx_strand_id
1 'polypeptide(L)'
;MIQRFDFNLTEDPDENGFQPFMSACILGGDPWEDVRPAIVICPGGGYYCVCEYWEGERLAMAYAAAGFNAIVVNYTTQGGGVYPRQIREVARAFEITREHAEEWHIDPHRIAVCGSSAGGHLAASISTLWNNEKVFTKEEIESRRMRPDATVLSYPVI
;
A
#
# COMPACT_ATOMS: atom_id res chain seq x y z
N MET A 1 6.28 5.45 20.35
CA MET A 1 6.69 6.55 19.41
C MET A 1 6.34 6.09 18.00
N ILE A 2 5.80 6.97 17.14
CA ILE A 2 5.58 6.63 15.72
C ILE A 2 6.83 7.05 14.94
N GLN A 3 7.36 6.13 14.13
CA GLN A 3 8.44 6.39 13.19
C GLN A 3 7.86 6.50 11.78
N ARG A 4 8.41 7.38 10.93
CA ARG A 4 7.99 7.52 9.54
C ARG A 4 9.18 7.23 8.62
N PHE A 5 8.90 6.43 7.59
CA PHE A 5 9.84 6.08 6.54
C PHE A 5 9.17 6.27 5.18
N ASP A 6 9.90 6.83 4.22
CA ASP A 6 9.41 6.97 2.85
C ASP A 6 10.26 6.10 1.92
N PHE A 7 9.59 5.36 1.01
CA PHE A 7 10.24 4.47 0.04
C PHE A 7 9.68 4.72 -1.36
N ASN A 8 10.55 4.82 -2.34
CA ASN A 8 10.15 4.85 -3.74
C ASN A 8 9.56 3.49 -4.15
N LEU A 9 8.50 3.51 -4.94
CA LEU A 9 7.82 2.30 -5.43
C LEU A 9 8.32 1.87 -6.81
N THR A 10 9.04 2.75 -7.50
CA THR A 10 9.68 2.49 -8.78
C THR A 10 11.11 3.01 -8.77
N GLU A 11 11.97 2.48 -9.64
CA GLU A 11 13.35 2.97 -9.80
C GLU A 11 13.36 4.38 -10.40
N ASP A 12 12.55 4.58 -11.45
CA ASP A 12 12.46 5.84 -12.19
C ASP A 12 11.11 6.55 -11.95
N PRO A 13 11.10 7.90 -12.02
CA PRO A 13 9.87 8.68 -12.06
C PRO A 13 8.99 8.29 -13.27
N ASP A 14 7.74 8.71 -13.24
CA ASP A 14 6.88 8.62 -14.41
C ASP A 14 7.27 9.63 -15.50
N GLU A 15 6.60 9.58 -16.65
CA GLU A 15 6.86 10.48 -17.78
C GLU A 15 6.61 11.98 -17.46
N ASN A 16 5.90 12.28 -16.37
CA ASN A 16 5.65 13.62 -15.88
C ASN A 16 6.64 14.05 -14.78
N GLY A 17 7.60 13.18 -14.43
CA GLY A 17 8.61 13.40 -13.39
C GLY A 17 8.10 13.12 -11.96
N PHE A 18 6.91 12.52 -11.80
CA PHE A 18 6.42 12.11 -10.49
C PHE A 18 7.04 10.77 -10.08
N GLN A 19 7.62 10.74 -8.87
CA GLN A 19 8.17 9.53 -8.27
C GLN A 19 7.13 8.92 -7.32
N PRO A 20 6.47 7.80 -7.67
CA PRO A 20 5.54 7.16 -6.77
C PRO A 20 6.28 6.63 -5.54
N PHE A 21 5.67 6.80 -4.37
CA PHE A 21 6.28 6.43 -3.10
C PHE A 21 5.24 5.92 -2.10
N MET A 22 5.72 5.26 -1.06
CA MET A 22 4.92 4.95 0.11
C MET A 22 5.49 5.63 1.35
N SER A 23 4.60 6.05 2.26
CA SER A 23 4.95 6.54 3.60
C SER A 23 4.52 5.50 4.64
N ALA A 24 5.47 4.92 5.33
CA ALA A 24 5.23 3.94 6.38
C ALA A 24 5.23 4.63 7.75
N CYS A 25 4.10 4.55 8.47
CA CYS A 25 3.94 4.99 9.84
C CYS A 25 4.04 3.77 10.75
N ILE A 26 5.19 3.57 11.36
CA ILE A 26 5.52 2.39 12.15
C ILE A 26 5.41 2.71 13.65
N LEU A 27 4.64 1.89 14.33
CA LEU A 27 4.49 1.97 15.79
C LEU A 27 5.74 1.37 16.45
N GLY A 28 6.54 2.24 17.05
CA GLY A 28 7.62 1.78 17.92
C GLY A 28 7.05 1.13 19.17
N GLY A 29 7.62 0.01 19.56
CA GLY A 29 7.25 -0.75 20.76
C GLY A 29 8.47 -1.27 21.50
N ASP A 30 8.23 -1.97 22.61
CA ASP A 30 9.23 -2.79 23.26
C ASP A 30 9.59 -3.96 22.31
N PRO A 31 10.89 -4.26 22.06
CA PRO A 31 11.30 -5.36 21.20
C PRO A 31 10.76 -6.74 21.64
N TRP A 32 10.19 -6.83 22.82
CA TRP A 32 9.58 -8.03 23.40
C TRP A 32 8.05 -8.07 23.27
N GLU A 33 7.43 -7.01 22.73
CA GLU A 33 5.98 -6.91 22.58
C GLU A 33 5.56 -7.02 21.11
N ASP A 34 4.55 -7.81 20.92
CA ASP A 34 3.57 -7.96 19.86
C ASP A 34 3.97 -7.57 18.42
N VAL A 35 4.19 -8.58 17.63
CA VAL A 35 4.13 -8.49 16.17
C VAL A 35 2.72 -8.00 15.77
N ARG A 36 2.65 -6.82 15.13
CA ARG A 36 1.42 -6.09 14.83
C ARG A 36 0.93 -6.35 13.41
N PRO A 37 -0.38 -6.24 13.16
CA PRO A 37 -0.87 -6.19 11.78
C PRO A 37 -0.44 -4.89 11.09
N ALA A 38 -0.41 -4.92 9.77
CA ALA A 38 -0.23 -3.72 8.95
C ALA A 38 -1.41 -3.49 8.01
N ILE A 39 -1.54 -2.24 7.55
CA ILE A 39 -2.53 -1.87 6.56
C ILE A 39 -1.92 -0.95 5.50
N VAL A 40 -2.04 -1.35 4.24
CA VAL A 40 -1.66 -0.56 3.07
C VAL A 40 -2.87 0.25 2.66
N ILE A 41 -2.73 1.57 2.62
CA ILE A 41 -3.81 2.53 2.39
C ILE A 41 -3.65 3.13 1.00
N CYS A 42 -4.67 2.98 0.16
CA CYS A 42 -4.78 3.58 -1.15
C CYS A 42 -5.79 4.75 -1.08
N PRO A 43 -5.35 6.01 -0.97
CA PRO A 43 -6.25 7.15 -0.97
C PRO A 43 -6.97 7.30 -2.31
N GLY A 44 -8.14 7.93 -2.32
CA GLY A 44 -8.86 8.29 -3.53
C GLY A 44 -8.30 9.53 -4.22
N GLY A 45 -9.07 10.08 -5.13
CA GLY A 45 -8.72 11.28 -5.91
C GLY A 45 -9.01 11.14 -7.40
N GLY A 46 -9.86 10.16 -7.77
CA GLY A 46 -10.34 9.95 -9.14
C GLY A 46 -9.24 9.56 -10.14
N TYR A 47 -8.08 9.08 -9.67
CA TYR A 47 -6.85 8.92 -10.46
C TYR A 47 -6.30 10.24 -11.05
N TYR A 48 -6.85 11.38 -10.66
CA TYR A 48 -6.34 12.70 -11.00
C TYR A 48 -5.29 13.21 -10.03
N CYS A 49 -5.47 12.86 -8.75
CA CYS A 49 -4.55 13.16 -7.66
C CYS A 49 -4.65 12.04 -6.62
N VAL A 50 -3.79 12.11 -5.62
CA VAL A 50 -3.90 11.29 -4.41
C VAL A 50 -4.36 12.21 -3.27
N CYS A 51 -5.52 11.91 -2.65
CA CYS A 51 -6.03 12.63 -1.48
C CYS A 51 -5.26 12.24 -0.21
N GLU A 52 -3.92 12.41 -0.25
CA GLU A 52 -2.99 11.93 0.76
C GLU A 52 -3.37 12.38 2.17
N TYR A 53 -3.68 13.66 2.36
CA TYR A 53 -3.98 14.19 3.69
C TYR A 53 -5.29 13.62 4.29
N TRP A 54 -6.39 13.61 3.52
CA TRP A 54 -7.71 13.25 4.04
C TRP A 54 -7.94 11.74 4.12
N GLU A 55 -7.52 11.02 3.10
CA GLU A 55 -7.78 9.58 2.93
C GLU A 55 -6.50 8.73 3.10
N GLY A 56 -5.35 9.39 3.29
CA GLY A 56 -4.06 8.79 3.60
C GLY A 56 -3.65 9.03 5.04
N GLU A 57 -3.03 10.18 5.33
CA GLU A 57 -2.40 10.45 6.64
C GLU A 57 -3.39 10.37 7.81
N ARG A 58 -4.58 10.98 7.69
CA ARG A 58 -5.59 10.95 8.77
C ARG A 58 -6.09 9.54 9.03
N LEU A 59 -6.25 8.76 7.98
CA LEU A 59 -6.66 7.37 8.10
C LEU A 59 -5.53 6.51 8.69
N ALA A 60 -4.28 6.75 8.28
CA ALA A 60 -3.10 6.10 8.85
C ALA A 60 -3.00 6.36 10.36
N MET A 61 -3.23 7.60 10.81
CA MET A 61 -3.24 7.93 12.24
C MET A 61 -4.36 7.22 13.00
N ALA A 62 -5.54 7.05 12.39
CA ALA A 62 -6.65 6.32 13.01
C ALA A 62 -6.33 4.82 13.16
N TYR A 63 -5.74 4.20 12.13
CA TYR A 63 -5.28 2.81 12.20
C TYR A 63 -4.12 2.64 13.18
N ALA A 64 -3.18 3.60 13.22
CA ALA A 64 -2.09 3.57 14.20
C ALA A 64 -2.62 3.63 15.65
N ALA A 65 -3.63 4.46 15.91
CA ALA A 65 -4.31 4.51 17.22
C ALA A 65 -5.02 3.18 17.57
N ALA A 66 -5.41 2.40 16.56
CA ALA A 66 -5.98 1.05 16.73
C ALA A 66 -4.92 -0.07 16.78
N GLY A 67 -3.62 0.26 16.76
CA GLY A 67 -2.52 -0.69 16.91
C GLY A 67 -2.00 -1.29 15.59
N PHE A 68 -2.35 -0.73 14.42
CA PHE A 68 -1.83 -1.15 13.13
C PHE A 68 -0.59 -0.33 12.74
N ASN A 69 0.37 -0.96 12.10
CA ASN A 69 1.34 -0.24 11.28
C ASN A 69 0.65 0.18 9.98
N ALA A 70 0.76 1.45 9.59
CA ALA A 70 0.01 2.00 8.47
C ALA A 70 0.93 2.50 7.35
N ILE A 71 0.67 2.07 6.13
CA ILE A 71 1.45 2.39 4.93
C ILE A 71 0.56 3.13 3.94
N VAL A 72 0.84 4.40 3.67
CA VAL A 72 0.10 5.22 2.69
C VAL A 72 0.80 5.16 1.35
N VAL A 73 0.08 4.81 0.30
CA VAL A 73 0.62 4.71 -1.06
C VAL A 73 0.27 5.96 -1.86
N ASN A 74 1.30 6.67 -2.31
CA ASN A 74 1.21 7.77 -3.25
C ASN A 74 1.52 7.23 -4.65
N TYR A 75 0.48 6.68 -5.28
CA TYR A 75 0.57 6.04 -6.58
C TYR A 75 0.52 7.05 -7.74
N THR A 76 1.02 6.64 -8.91
CA THR A 76 0.99 7.45 -10.14
C THR A 76 -0.44 7.78 -10.55
N THR A 77 -0.67 9.04 -10.91
CA THR A 77 -1.97 9.56 -11.34
C THR A 77 -1.88 10.23 -12.71
N GLN A 78 -3.01 10.57 -13.31
CA GLN A 78 -3.13 11.23 -14.61
C GLN A 78 -2.39 10.49 -15.74
N GLY A 79 -1.78 11.21 -16.67
CA GLY A 79 -1.16 10.67 -17.87
C GLY A 79 -0.08 9.62 -17.65
N GLY A 80 0.62 9.63 -16.49
CA GLY A 80 1.60 8.60 -16.13
C GLY A 80 0.99 7.28 -15.62
N GLY A 81 -0.32 7.27 -15.35
CA GLY A 81 -1.01 6.15 -14.73
C GLY A 81 -1.73 5.21 -15.70
N VAL A 82 -1.02 4.49 -16.54
CA VAL A 82 -1.61 3.48 -17.44
C VAL A 82 -1.60 2.11 -16.78
N TYR A 83 -2.75 1.41 -16.84
CA TYR A 83 -2.86 0.03 -16.38
C TYR A 83 -1.73 -0.85 -16.99
N PRO A 84 -1.04 -1.70 -16.21
CA PRO A 84 -1.30 -2.04 -14.80
C PRO A 84 -0.40 -1.29 -13.78
N ARG A 85 0.12 -0.12 -14.11
CA ARG A 85 1.17 0.58 -13.33
C ARG A 85 0.81 0.74 -11.86
N GLN A 86 -0.36 1.31 -11.54
CA GLN A 86 -0.76 1.56 -10.15
C GLN A 86 -0.90 0.26 -9.33
N ILE A 87 -1.37 -0.83 -9.96
CA ILE A 87 -1.47 -2.14 -9.29
C ILE A 87 -0.08 -2.64 -8.92
N ARG A 88 0.90 -2.47 -9.79
CA ARG A 88 2.29 -2.85 -9.53
C ARG A 88 2.93 -2.00 -8.44
N GLU A 89 2.61 -0.71 -8.40
CA GLU A 89 3.07 0.21 -7.33
C GLU A 89 2.53 -0.22 -5.96
N VAL A 90 1.24 -0.57 -5.87
CA VAL A 90 0.65 -1.12 -4.63
C VAL A 90 1.28 -2.48 -4.29
N ALA A 91 1.49 -3.35 -5.28
CA ALA A 91 2.18 -4.62 -5.08
C ALA A 91 3.58 -4.41 -4.48
N ARG A 92 4.34 -3.43 -4.98
CA ARG A 92 5.65 -3.08 -4.44
C ARG A 92 5.59 -2.60 -2.99
N ALA A 93 4.57 -1.83 -2.63
CA ALA A 93 4.35 -1.43 -1.23
C ALA A 93 4.16 -2.65 -0.31
N PHE A 94 3.42 -3.68 -0.74
CA PHE A 94 3.30 -4.95 -0.01
C PHE A 94 4.63 -5.67 0.13
N GLU A 95 5.41 -5.73 -0.95
CA GLU A 95 6.73 -6.37 -0.93
C GLU A 95 7.67 -5.69 0.06
N ILE A 96 7.82 -4.35 -0.03
CA ILE A 96 8.65 -3.57 0.89
C ILE A 96 8.17 -3.76 2.33
N THR A 97 6.86 -3.76 2.58
CA THR A 97 6.31 -3.98 3.92
C THR A 97 6.71 -5.36 4.45
N ARG A 98 6.68 -6.41 3.61
CA ARG A 98 7.12 -7.77 4.01
C ARG A 98 8.63 -7.90 4.12
N GLU A 99 9.40 -7.17 3.32
CA GLU A 99 10.87 -7.11 3.42
C GLU A 99 11.34 -6.57 4.77
N HIS A 100 10.62 -5.56 5.28
CA HIS A 100 10.91 -4.91 6.56
C HIS A 100 10.08 -5.47 7.73
N ALA A 101 9.34 -6.57 7.55
CA ALA A 101 8.39 -7.05 8.55
C ALA A 101 9.06 -7.36 9.91
N GLU A 102 10.24 -7.95 9.92
CA GLU A 102 11.01 -8.23 11.13
C GLU A 102 11.45 -6.93 11.83
N GLU A 103 12.06 -6.00 11.08
CA GLU A 103 12.52 -4.70 11.59
C GLU A 103 11.37 -3.85 12.14
N TRP A 104 10.21 -3.90 11.48
CA TRP A 104 9.04 -3.09 11.84
C TRP A 104 8.06 -3.81 12.78
N HIS A 105 8.41 -5.00 13.26
CA HIS A 105 7.55 -5.85 14.10
C HIS A 105 6.15 -6.04 13.48
N ILE A 106 6.11 -6.32 12.18
CA ILE A 106 4.88 -6.62 11.42
C ILE A 106 4.74 -8.13 11.26
N ASP A 107 3.53 -8.66 11.47
CA ASP A 107 3.19 -10.01 11.04
C ASP A 107 3.03 -10.03 9.50
N PRO A 108 3.93 -10.71 8.75
CA PRO A 108 3.88 -10.73 7.30
C PRO A 108 2.64 -11.44 6.72
N HIS A 109 1.88 -12.13 7.57
CA HIS A 109 0.63 -12.82 7.22
C HIS A 109 -0.62 -12.04 7.66
N ARG A 110 -0.47 -10.81 8.16
CA ARG A 110 -1.55 -9.94 8.61
C ARG A 110 -1.40 -8.54 8.05
N ILE A 111 -1.31 -8.44 6.71
CA ILE A 111 -1.20 -7.18 5.98
C ILE A 111 -2.45 -6.99 5.13
N ALA A 112 -3.31 -6.07 5.54
CA ALA A 112 -4.52 -5.70 4.81
C ALA A 112 -4.25 -4.62 3.76
N VAL A 113 -5.14 -4.50 2.78
CA VAL A 113 -5.28 -3.29 1.95
C VAL A 113 -6.57 -2.57 2.30
N CYS A 114 -6.53 -1.25 2.34
CA CYS A 114 -7.74 -0.46 2.34
C CYS A 114 -7.67 0.64 1.29
N GLY A 115 -8.83 1.05 0.77
CA GLY A 115 -8.87 2.12 -0.21
C GLY A 115 -10.24 2.78 -0.28
N SER A 116 -10.21 4.08 -0.63
CA SER A 116 -11.38 4.94 -0.74
C SER A 116 -11.57 5.41 -2.17
N SER A 117 -12.82 5.42 -2.67
CA SER A 117 -13.15 5.91 -4.02
C SER A 117 -12.29 5.24 -5.11
N ALA A 118 -11.50 5.99 -5.89
CA ALA A 118 -10.55 5.45 -6.86
C ALA A 118 -9.48 4.56 -6.20
N GLY A 119 -9.02 4.90 -4.98
CA GLY A 119 -8.16 4.05 -4.18
C GLY A 119 -8.85 2.75 -3.74
N GLY A 120 -10.16 2.78 -3.54
CA GLY A 120 -10.98 1.60 -3.30
C GLY A 120 -11.03 0.67 -4.52
N HIS A 121 -11.15 1.22 -5.73
CA HIS A 121 -10.98 0.47 -6.97
C HIS A 121 -9.59 -0.15 -7.07
N LEU A 122 -8.53 0.59 -6.74
CA LEU A 122 -7.16 0.10 -6.75
C LEU A 122 -6.94 -1.02 -5.72
N ALA A 123 -7.48 -0.87 -4.50
CA ALA A 123 -7.44 -1.90 -3.46
C ALA A 123 -8.20 -3.19 -3.88
N ALA A 124 -9.36 -3.06 -4.52
CA ALA A 124 -10.08 -4.18 -5.10
C ALA A 124 -9.27 -4.84 -6.23
N SER A 125 -8.62 -4.03 -7.07
CA SER A 125 -7.81 -4.52 -8.18
C SER A 125 -6.63 -5.36 -7.71
N ILE A 126 -5.82 -4.90 -6.76
CA ILE A 126 -4.71 -5.73 -6.25
C ILE A 126 -5.22 -6.99 -5.54
N SER A 127 -6.35 -6.92 -4.84
CA SER A 127 -6.94 -8.06 -4.15
C SER A 127 -7.42 -9.18 -5.08
N THR A 128 -7.84 -8.83 -6.30
CA THR A 128 -8.38 -9.76 -7.29
C THR A 128 -7.40 -10.15 -8.39
N LEU A 129 -6.39 -9.30 -8.64
CA LEU A 129 -5.45 -9.47 -9.77
C LEU A 129 -4.03 -9.83 -9.34
N TRP A 130 -3.75 -10.02 -8.03
CA TRP A 130 -2.41 -10.35 -7.54
C TRP A 130 -1.79 -11.62 -8.17
N ASN A 131 -2.62 -12.52 -8.70
CA ASN A 131 -2.20 -13.77 -9.38
C ASN A 131 -2.47 -13.75 -10.89
N ASN A 132 -2.64 -12.58 -11.50
CA ASN A 132 -2.90 -12.46 -12.93
C ASN A 132 -1.58 -12.37 -13.71
N GLU A 133 -1.29 -13.36 -14.55
CA GLU A 133 -0.07 -13.43 -15.39
C GLU A 133 0.04 -12.30 -16.42
N LYS A 134 -1.02 -11.51 -16.66
CA LYS A 134 -0.95 -10.29 -17.49
C LYS A 134 -0.41 -9.08 -16.72
N VAL A 135 -0.37 -9.17 -15.39
CA VAL A 135 0.09 -8.10 -14.51
C VAL A 135 1.43 -8.46 -13.87
N PHE A 136 1.60 -9.71 -13.48
CA PHE A 136 2.74 -10.19 -12.71
C PHE A 136 3.40 -11.40 -13.36
N THR A 137 4.70 -11.57 -13.13
CA THR A 137 5.43 -12.77 -13.55
C THR A 137 5.04 -13.99 -12.69
N LYS A 138 5.39 -15.18 -13.15
CA LYS A 138 5.13 -16.40 -12.40
C LYS A 138 5.85 -16.42 -11.07
N GLU A 139 7.10 -15.95 -11.03
CA GLU A 139 7.91 -15.87 -9.81
C GLU A 139 7.29 -14.91 -8.79
N GLU A 140 6.80 -13.75 -9.23
CA GLU A 140 6.09 -12.80 -8.38
C GLU A 140 4.83 -13.45 -7.78
N ILE A 141 4.02 -14.12 -8.61
CA ILE A 141 2.78 -14.80 -8.18
C ILE A 141 3.09 -15.93 -7.18
N GLU A 142 4.08 -16.76 -7.45
CA GLU A 142 4.49 -17.86 -6.57
C GLU A 142 5.01 -17.36 -5.23
N SER A 143 5.69 -16.20 -5.20
CA SER A 143 6.16 -15.56 -3.96
C SER A 143 5.03 -15.13 -3.03
N ARG A 144 3.86 -14.81 -3.56
CA ARG A 144 2.69 -14.24 -2.87
C ARG A 144 2.96 -12.97 -2.06
N ARG A 145 4.11 -12.34 -2.25
CA ARG A 145 4.54 -11.19 -1.43
C ARG A 145 3.67 -9.94 -1.65
N MET A 146 3.04 -9.80 -2.83
CA MET A 146 2.12 -8.71 -3.14
C MET A 146 0.67 -8.97 -2.73
N ARG A 147 0.32 -10.19 -2.25
CA ARG A 147 -1.06 -10.56 -1.95
C ARG A 147 -1.54 -9.90 -0.66
N PRO A 148 -2.66 -9.15 -0.66
CA PRO A 148 -3.32 -8.73 0.57
C PRO A 148 -3.91 -9.92 1.35
N ASP A 149 -3.82 -9.87 2.68
CA ASP A 149 -4.44 -10.89 3.55
C ASP A 149 -5.89 -10.55 3.88
N ALA A 150 -6.26 -9.26 3.80
CA ALA A 150 -7.63 -8.76 3.94
C ALA A 150 -7.82 -7.50 3.10
N THR A 151 -9.07 -7.17 2.79
CA THR A 151 -9.42 -6.00 1.98
C THR A 151 -10.55 -5.22 2.63
N VAL A 152 -10.36 -3.90 2.75
CA VAL A 152 -11.37 -2.94 3.22
C VAL A 152 -11.65 -1.94 2.11
N LEU A 153 -12.90 -1.86 1.68
CA LEU A 153 -13.32 -0.96 0.60
C LEU A 153 -14.25 0.12 1.16
N SER A 154 -13.86 1.36 0.97
CA SER A 154 -14.63 2.55 1.37
C SER A 154 -15.16 3.23 0.10
N TYR A 155 -16.48 3.21 -0.11
CA TYR A 155 -17.16 3.78 -1.30
C TYR A 155 -16.33 3.63 -2.61
N PRO A 156 -15.92 2.38 -2.96
CA PRO A 156 -15.06 2.16 -4.12
C PRO A 156 -15.77 2.54 -5.41
N VAL A 157 -15.01 3.04 -6.37
CA VAL A 157 -15.49 3.10 -7.77
C VAL A 157 -15.38 1.69 -8.35
N ILE A 158 -16.49 1.18 -8.90
CA ILE A 158 -16.58 -0.17 -9.49
C ILE A 158 -17.14 -0.07 -10.90
#